data_6289b7394c39fdb1a6075b4c3afca6a0
#
_entry.id   6289b7394c39fdb1a6075b4c3afca6a0
#
_cell.length_a   1.000
_cell.length_b   1.000
_cell.length_c   1.000
_cell.angle_alpha   90.00
_cell.angle_beta   90.00
_cell.angle_gamma   90.00
#
_symmetry.space_group_name_H-M   'P 1'
#
loop_
_entity.id
_entity.type
_entity.pdbx_description
1 polymer ?
#
loop_
_entity_poly.entity_id
_entity_poly.type
_entity_poly.pdbx_seq_one_letter_code
_entity_poly.pdbx_strand_id
1 'polypeptide(L)'
;MTWSGDAVWAIEEAGKVGVELGYEVPKEGSNVWFDGWVIPKYSRNPKAAAYFINYLCLEDVALANMETTGYVSSVAGKKVLEAMSDTEAYPQPVNLAYFFGEEGRNAHLNPIMYPDSSIVARCAMIHDAGDHTPEVLDMWSKVKGDNLGGGIVIFLLAVVLALTVFVAIKKYEHYKHRRLSRKHRRRHVVKVKR
;
A
#
# COMPACT_ATOMS: atom_id res chain seq x y z
N MET A 1 0.20 13.56 -0.04
CA MET A 1 0.42 13.01 1.31
C MET A 1 1.14 11.69 1.16
N THR A 2 2.26 11.52 1.84
CA THR A 2 3.09 10.30 1.79
C THR A 2 3.69 10.02 3.17
N TRP A 3 4.18 8.82 3.39
CA TRP A 3 4.91 8.43 4.60
C TRP A 3 6.33 8.99 4.59
N SER A 4 6.96 9.13 5.75
CA SER A 4 8.30 9.72 5.86
C SER A 4 9.38 8.93 5.12
N GLY A 5 9.39 7.60 5.20
CA GLY A 5 10.34 6.76 4.46
C GLY A 5 10.18 6.86 2.94
N ASP A 6 8.92 6.83 2.46
CA ASP A 6 8.62 7.02 1.02
C ASP A 6 9.01 8.43 0.55
N ALA A 7 8.90 9.44 1.43
CA ALA A 7 9.32 10.82 1.12
C ALA A 7 10.83 10.91 0.92
N VAL A 8 11.63 10.29 1.79
CA VAL A 8 13.09 10.26 1.64
C VAL A 8 13.48 9.62 0.31
N TRP A 9 12.93 8.46 0.01
CA TRP A 9 13.17 7.79 -1.27
C TRP A 9 12.76 8.67 -2.48
N ALA A 10 11.57 9.30 -2.43
CA ALA A 10 11.09 10.17 -3.50
C ALA A 10 11.99 11.41 -3.72
N ILE A 11 12.51 12.00 -2.62
CA ILE A 11 13.45 13.13 -2.68
C ILE A 11 14.77 12.71 -3.36
N GLU A 12 15.30 11.54 -2.99
CA GLU A 12 16.52 11.00 -3.59
C GLU A 12 16.36 10.71 -5.09
N GLU A 13 15.26 10.04 -5.48
CA GLU A 13 14.98 9.75 -6.89
C GLU A 13 14.75 11.02 -7.71
N ALA A 14 14.04 12.00 -7.17
CA ALA A 14 13.84 13.29 -7.82
C ALA A 14 15.16 14.04 -8.02
N GLY A 15 16.06 14.01 -7.04
CA GLY A 15 17.37 14.61 -7.12
C GLY A 15 18.23 14.04 -8.26
N LYS A 16 18.13 12.75 -8.57
CA LYS A 16 18.84 12.10 -9.68
C LYS A 16 18.46 12.65 -11.07
N VAL A 17 17.26 13.24 -11.18
CA VAL A 17 16.77 13.85 -12.42
C VAL A 17 16.72 15.37 -12.35
N GLY A 18 17.36 15.98 -11.34
CA GLY A 18 17.49 17.43 -11.17
C GLY A 18 16.21 18.10 -10.66
N VAL A 19 15.32 17.37 -10.04
CA VAL A 19 14.09 17.90 -9.40
C VAL A 19 14.29 17.98 -7.90
N GLU A 20 14.08 19.15 -7.32
CA GLU A 20 14.12 19.37 -5.89
C GLU A 20 12.72 19.15 -5.27
N LEU A 21 12.62 18.25 -4.30
CA LEU A 21 11.42 18.00 -3.52
C LEU A 21 11.68 18.31 -2.05
N GLY A 22 10.67 18.87 -1.35
CA GLY A 22 10.67 19.05 0.09
C GLY A 22 9.63 18.18 0.78
N TYR A 23 9.84 17.94 2.07
CA TYR A 23 8.88 17.28 2.96
C TYR A 23 8.56 18.17 4.13
N GLU A 24 7.28 18.38 4.40
CA GLU A 24 6.82 19.26 5.49
C GLU A 24 5.70 18.59 6.26
N VAL A 25 5.78 18.67 7.59
CA VAL A 25 4.67 18.31 8.49
C VAL A 25 3.87 19.57 8.79
N PRO A 26 2.57 19.64 8.44
CA PRO A 26 1.73 20.81 8.65
C PRO A 26 1.73 21.32 10.11
N LYS A 27 1.41 22.59 10.30
CA LYS A 27 1.30 23.19 11.65
C LYS A 27 0.23 22.52 12.51
N GLU A 28 -0.82 22.05 11.88
CA GLU A 28 -1.92 21.29 12.50
C GLU A 28 -1.47 19.92 13.01
N GLY A 29 -0.29 19.46 12.61
CA GLY A 29 0.24 18.15 12.92
C GLY A 29 -0.03 17.11 11.83
N SER A 30 0.27 15.87 12.14
CA SER A 30 0.08 14.71 11.28
C SER A 30 -0.23 13.48 12.13
N ASN A 31 -0.33 12.32 11.50
CA ASN A 31 -0.38 11.07 12.22
C ASN A 31 1.02 10.51 12.50
N VAL A 32 1.16 9.83 13.63
CA VAL A 32 2.30 8.97 13.96
C VAL A 32 1.78 7.56 14.22
N TRP A 33 2.57 6.55 13.89
CA TRP A 33 2.20 5.15 14.11
C TRP A 33 3.43 4.33 14.50
N PHE A 34 3.16 3.16 15.05
CA PHE A 34 4.15 2.16 15.34
C PHE A 34 3.67 0.81 14.79
N ASP A 35 4.51 0.16 14.01
CA ASP A 35 4.31 -1.22 13.60
C ASP A 35 4.98 -2.14 14.61
N GLY A 36 4.28 -3.17 15.03
CA GLY A 36 4.74 -4.10 16.06
C GLY A 36 4.63 -5.56 15.64
N TRP A 37 5.65 -6.34 15.97
CA TRP A 37 5.59 -7.79 15.87
C TRP A 37 4.75 -8.37 16.98
N VAL A 38 3.80 -9.24 16.64
CA VAL A 38 2.94 -9.93 17.60
C VAL A 38 3.02 -11.44 17.44
N ILE A 39 2.91 -12.17 18.56
CA ILE A 39 2.83 -13.62 18.57
C ILE A 39 1.38 -14.00 18.85
N PRO A 40 0.63 -14.57 17.87
CA PRO A 40 -0.74 -14.98 18.09
C PRO A 40 -0.86 -16.01 19.22
N LYS A 41 -1.96 -15.96 20.01
CA LYS A 41 -2.21 -16.84 21.15
C LYS A 41 -2.07 -18.33 20.82
N TYR A 42 -2.44 -18.74 19.61
CA TYR A 42 -2.41 -20.12 19.15
C TYR A 42 -1.23 -20.43 18.21
N SER A 43 -0.14 -19.65 18.31
CA SER A 43 1.08 -19.94 17.55
C SER A 43 1.60 -21.34 17.92
N ARG A 44 2.01 -22.12 16.91
CA ARG A 44 2.58 -23.45 17.11
C ARG A 44 4.01 -23.39 17.66
N ASN A 45 4.73 -22.32 17.43
CA ASN A 45 6.13 -22.12 17.80
C ASN A 45 6.37 -20.75 18.45
N PRO A 46 5.70 -20.40 19.58
CA PRO A 46 5.80 -19.08 20.19
C PRO A 46 7.22 -18.75 20.64
N LYS A 47 7.96 -19.77 21.10
CA LYS A 47 9.35 -19.60 21.54
C LYS A 47 10.28 -19.23 20.38
N ALA A 48 10.16 -19.88 19.23
CA ALA A 48 10.93 -19.54 18.04
C ALA A 48 10.57 -18.13 17.52
N ALA A 49 9.30 -17.76 17.55
CA ALA A 49 8.86 -16.41 17.20
C ALA A 49 9.46 -15.35 18.15
N ALA A 50 9.50 -15.63 19.46
CA ALA A 50 10.13 -14.72 20.41
C ALA A 50 11.64 -14.56 20.17
N TYR A 51 12.35 -15.63 19.84
CA TYR A 51 13.77 -15.55 19.45
C TYR A 51 13.98 -14.73 18.19
N PHE A 52 13.10 -14.86 17.19
CA PHE A 52 13.15 -14.06 15.97
C PHE A 52 12.95 -12.57 16.25
N ILE A 53 11.93 -12.23 17.05
CA ILE A 53 11.68 -10.84 17.45
C ILE A 53 12.88 -10.29 18.22
N ASN A 54 13.45 -11.07 19.15
CA ASN A 54 14.66 -10.66 19.90
C ASN A 54 15.86 -10.44 18.97
N TYR A 55 16.03 -11.26 17.94
CA TYR A 55 17.07 -11.07 16.92
C TYR A 55 16.87 -9.75 16.17
N LEU A 56 15.63 -9.39 15.81
CA LEU A 56 15.32 -8.11 15.14
C LEU A 56 15.60 -6.88 16.03
N CYS A 57 15.67 -7.05 17.36
CA CYS A 57 16.01 -6.00 18.30
C CYS A 57 17.52 -5.78 18.50
N LEU A 58 18.38 -6.57 17.85
CA LEU A 58 19.82 -6.29 17.84
C LEU A 58 20.11 -5.05 17.00
N GLU A 59 20.95 -4.14 17.50
CA GLU A 59 21.23 -2.85 16.85
C GLU A 59 21.77 -3.02 15.42
N ASP A 60 22.66 -3.98 15.17
CA ASP A 60 23.16 -4.26 13.83
C ASP A 60 22.07 -4.73 12.86
N VAL A 61 21.14 -5.53 13.36
CA VAL A 61 20.00 -6.04 12.56
C VAL A 61 19.00 -4.91 12.32
N ALA A 62 18.77 -4.07 13.32
CA ALA A 62 17.93 -2.89 13.18
C ALA A 62 18.47 -1.93 12.11
N LEU A 63 19.78 -1.64 12.13
CA LEU A 63 20.43 -0.81 11.12
C LEU A 63 20.28 -1.41 9.70
N ALA A 64 20.56 -2.70 9.52
CA ALA A 64 20.40 -3.37 8.23
C ALA A 64 18.95 -3.35 7.73
N ASN A 65 17.97 -3.49 8.63
CA ASN A 65 16.56 -3.37 8.29
C ASN A 65 16.18 -1.94 7.88
N MET A 66 16.69 -0.93 8.57
CA MET A 66 16.45 0.48 8.25
C MET A 66 17.01 0.83 6.86
N GLU A 67 18.21 0.37 6.56
CA GLU A 67 18.84 0.53 5.25
C GLU A 67 18.03 -0.12 4.12
N THR A 68 17.46 -1.31 4.40
CA THR A 68 16.69 -2.07 3.41
C THR A 68 15.27 -1.51 3.20
N THR A 69 14.62 -1.10 4.28
CA THR A 69 13.20 -0.70 4.26
C THR A 69 12.99 0.80 4.07
N GLY A 70 13.99 1.62 4.37
CA GLY A 70 13.88 3.08 4.39
C GLY A 70 13.05 3.63 5.57
N TYR A 71 12.72 2.78 6.57
CA TYR A 71 11.95 3.17 7.75
C TYR A 71 12.75 3.04 9.04
N VAL A 72 12.42 3.89 10.01
CA VAL A 72 13.08 3.90 11.33
C VAL A 72 12.68 2.67 12.14
N SER A 73 13.67 1.99 12.72
CA SER A 73 13.43 0.95 13.72
C SER A 73 13.07 1.57 15.09
N SER A 74 12.26 0.88 15.88
CA SER A 74 12.02 1.24 17.28
C SER A 74 13.20 0.94 18.22
N VAL A 75 14.30 0.40 17.70
CA VAL A 75 15.53 0.15 18.48
C VAL A 75 16.33 1.45 18.62
N ALA A 76 16.27 2.04 19.81
CA ALA A 76 16.90 3.31 20.14
C ALA A 76 18.24 3.13 20.89
N GLY A 77 19.13 2.31 20.32
CA GLY A 77 20.43 2.04 20.91
C GLY A 77 21.49 3.09 20.54
N LYS A 78 22.55 3.17 21.34
CA LYS A 78 23.67 4.09 21.13
C LYS A 78 24.33 3.89 19.77
N LYS A 79 24.53 2.63 19.36
CA LYS A 79 25.12 2.28 18.07
C LYS A 79 24.26 2.75 16.89
N VAL A 80 22.92 2.72 17.03
CA VAL A 80 22.00 3.24 16.02
C VAL A 80 22.13 4.76 15.93
N LEU A 81 22.18 5.46 17.06
CA LEU A 81 22.38 6.91 17.11
C LEU A 81 23.71 7.31 16.44
N GLU A 82 24.80 6.65 16.80
CA GLU A 82 26.13 6.93 16.24
C GLU A 82 26.19 6.64 14.73
N ALA A 83 25.66 5.50 14.28
CA ALA A 83 25.69 5.08 12.88
C ALA A 83 24.83 5.97 11.96
N MET A 84 23.75 6.53 12.47
CA MET A 84 22.85 7.40 11.71
C MET A 84 23.21 8.87 11.77
N SER A 85 24.13 9.28 12.68
CA SER A 85 24.54 10.67 12.85
C SER A 85 25.45 11.15 11.73
N ASP A 86 25.08 12.28 11.11
CA ASP A 86 25.87 12.94 10.07
C ASP A 86 25.75 14.46 10.23
N THR A 87 26.81 15.09 10.73
CA THR A 87 26.90 16.54 10.97
C THR A 87 27.07 17.34 9.68
N GLU A 88 27.58 16.73 8.62
CA GLU A 88 27.77 17.40 7.32
C GLU A 88 26.45 17.43 6.55
N ALA A 89 25.76 16.27 6.47
CA ALA A 89 24.47 16.18 5.80
C ALA A 89 23.34 16.87 6.58
N TYR A 90 23.40 16.83 7.93
CA TYR A 90 22.35 17.39 8.80
C TYR A 90 22.98 18.40 9.81
N PRO A 91 23.38 19.60 9.35
CA PRO A 91 24.07 20.58 10.20
C PRO A 91 23.18 21.16 11.33
N GLN A 92 21.85 21.09 11.19
CA GLN A 92 20.92 21.52 12.21
C GLN A 92 20.56 20.34 13.12
N PRO A 93 20.87 20.41 14.43
CA PRO A 93 20.53 19.33 15.33
C PRO A 93 19.02 19.26 15.58
N VAL A 94 18.51 18.06 15.83
CA VAL A 94 17.14 17.76 16.23
C VAL A 94 17.10 17.24 17.66
N ASN A 95 16.04 17.55 18.39
CA ASN A 95 15.82 17.03 19.73
C ASN A 95 15.06 15.71 19.66
N LEU A 96 15.78 14.63 19.86
CA LEU A 96 15.28 13.25 19.85
C LEU A 96 15.29 12.62 21.25
N ALA A 97 15.23 13.42 22.31
CA ALA A 97 15.23 12.93 23.69
C ALA A 97 14.04 11.97 23.97
N TYR A 98 12.94 12.13 23.25
CA TYR A 98 11.79 11.21 23.33
C TYR A 98 12.11 9.79 22.84
N PHE A 99 13.17 9.63 22.05
CA PHE A 99 13.54 8.37 21.41
C PHE A 99 14.86 7.81 21.97
N PHE A 100 15.94 8.59 21.98
CA PHE A 100 17.26 8.18 22.41
C PHE A 100 17.62 8.66 23.87
N GLY A 101 16.69 9.24 24.59
CA GLY A 101 16.97 9.83 25.90
C GLY A 101 17.88 11.06 25.80
N GLU A 102 18.65 11.33 26.86
CA GLU A 102 19.51 12.54 26.96
C GLU A 102 20.54 12.64 25.82
N GLU A 103 21.06 11.51 25.33
CA GLU A 103 22.03 11.44 24.23
C GLU A 103 21.43 11.97 22.90
N GLY A 104 20.12 11.88 22.73
CA GLY A 104 19.40 12.35 21.55
C GLY A 104 19.04 13.85 21.54
N ARG A 105 19.38 14.63 22.55
CA ARG A 105 18.97 16.06 22.65
C ARG A 105 19.48 16.94 21.50
N ASN A 106 20.66 16.66 20.98
CA ASN A 106 21.31 17.43 19.92
C ASN A 106 21.81 16.47 18.84
N ALA A 107 20.92 15.64 18.31
CA ALA A 107 21.27 14.63 17.33
C ALA A 107 21.28 15.21 15.91
N HIS A 108 22.30 14.87 15.13
CA HIS A 108 22.45 15.26 13.72
C HIS A 108 21.97 14.13 12.82
N LEU A 109 20.66 13.90 12.79
CA LEU A 109 20.01 12.86 11.98
C LEU A 109 19.08 13.48 10.95
N ASN A 110 18.71 12.68 9.95
CA ASN A 110 17.73 13.08 8.94
C ASN A 110 16.40 13.48 9.62
N PRO A 111 15.99 14.77 9.57
CA PRO A 111 14.80 15.26 10.28
C PRO A 111 13.47 14.74 9.68
N ILE A 112 13.48 14.17 8.49
CA ILE A 112 12.31 13.52 7.89
C ILE A 112 12.08 12.16 8.53
N MET A 113 13.14 11.39 8.76
CA MET A 113 13.09 10.08 9.41
C MET A 113 12.97 10.23 10.93
N TYR A 114 13.69 11.18 11.51
CA TYR A 114 13.75 11.45 12.95
C TYR A 114 13.27 12.89 13.23
N PRO A 115 11.94 13.13 13.22
CA PRO A 115 11.40 14.47 13.42
C PRO A 115 11.68 14.98 14.84
N ASP A 116 11.94 16.27 14.95
CA ASP A 116 12.13 16.93 16.23
C ASP A 116 10.96 16.72 17.20
N SER A 117 11.24 16.70 18.49
CA SER A 117 10.23 16.49 19.54
C SER A 117 9.06 17.47 19.46
N SER A 118 9.28 18.69 19.00
CA SER A 118 8.23 19.70 18.80
C SER A 118 7.27 19.34 17.65
N ILE A 119 7.75 18.60 16.64
CA ILE A 119 6.93 18.06 15.54
C ILE A 119 6.09 16.89 16.06
N VAL A 120 6.73 15.93 16.75
CA VAL A 120 6.03 14.76 17.29
C VAL A 120 4.96 15.17 18.31
N ALA A 121 5.21 16.20 19.13
CA ALA A 121 4.25 16.69 20.13
C ALA A 121 2.92 17.19 19.53
N ARG A 122 2.89 17.57 18.26
CA ARG A 122 1.66 17.99 17.56
C ARG A 122 1.05 16.89 16.68
N CYS A 123 1.66 15.71 16.64
CA CYS A 123 1.13 14.55 15.92
C CYS A 123 0.22 13.72 16.81
N ALA A 124 -0.73 13.03 16.19
CA ALA A 124 -1.65 12.12 16.87
C ALA A 124 -1.39 10.68 16.40
N MET A 125 -1.46 9.74 17.34
CA MET A 125 -1.42 8.32 17.00
C MET A 125 -2.72 7.92 16.29
N ILE A 126 -2.61 7.06 15.27
CA ILE A 126 -3.79 6.47 14.65
C ILE A 126 -4.51 5.62 15.69
N HIS A 127 -5.78 5.93 15.91
CA HIS A 127 -6.66 5.19 16.81
C HIS A 127 -7.64 4.32 16.02
N ASP A 128 -8.09 3.24 16.67
CA ASP A 128 -9.25 2.50 16.18
C ASP A 128 -10.49 3.40 16.21
N ALA A 129 -11.23 3.44 15.11
CA ALA A 129 -12.46 4.22 15.02
C ALA A 129 -13.61 3.59 15.81
N GLY A 130 -13.47 2.38 16.35
CA GLY A 130 -14.49 1.69 17.15
C GLY A 130 -15.82 1.60 16.42
N ASP A 131 -16.88 2.07 17.06
CA ASP A 131 -18.25 2.07 16.52
C ASP A 131 -18.41 2.95 15.26
N HIS A 132 -17.50 3.89 15.01
CA HIS A 132 -17.47 4.74 13.81
C HIS A 132 -16.72 4.11 12.63
N THR A 133 -16.20 2.88 12.77
CA THR A 133 -15.50 2.19 11.67
C THR A 133 -16.31 2.11 10.38
N PRO A 134 -17.64 1.82 10.39
CA PRO A 134 -18.45 1.82 9.17
C PRO A 134 -18.50 3.17 8.45
N GLU A 135 -18.55 4.28 9.20
CA GLU A 135 -18.57 5.65 8.65
C GLU A 135 -17.23 6.01 8.01
N VAL A 136 -16.13 5.63 8.67
CA VAL A 136 -14.76 5.82 8.13
C VAL A 136 -14.57 5.01 6.86
N LEU A 137 -15.04 3.75 6.80
CA LEU A 137 -14.97 2.90 5.61
C LEU A 137 -15.83 3.44 4.46
N ASP A 138 -17.02 3.97 4.75
CA ASP A 138 -17.88 4.61 3.75
C ASP A 138 -17.23 5.87 3.18
N MET A 139 -16.69 6.73 4.04
CA MET A 139 -15.91 7.90 3.62
C MET A 139 -14.72 7.49 2.74
N TRP A 140 -13.96 6.47 3.16
CA TRP A 140 -12.80 5.98 2.44
C TRP A 140 -13.16 5.37 1.08
N SER A 141 -14.27 4.63 1.01
CA SER A 141 -14.78 4.07 -0.25
C SER A 141 -15.21 5.17 -1.22
N LYS A 142 -15.81 6.27 -0.75
CA LYS A 142 -16.14 7.43 -1.56
C LYS A 142 -14.89 8.12 -2.12
N VAL A 143 -13.83 8.23 -1.33
CA VAL A 143 -12.55 8.84 -1.77
C VAL A 143 -11.82 7.94 -2.77
N LYS A 144 -11.80 6.62 -2.57
CA LYS A 144 -11.10 5.67 -3.44
C LYS A 144 -11.97 5.02 -4.52
N GLY A 145 -13.25 4.81 -4.24
CA GLY A 145 -14.13 3.98 -5.07
C GLY A 145 -14.74 4.67 -6.28
N ASP A 146 -14.76 5.99 -6.31
CA ASP A 146 -15.35 6.75 -7.43
C ASP A 146 -14.52 6.72 -8.74
N ASN A 147 -13.42 6.00 -8.76
CA ASN A 147 -12.62 5.82 -9.97
C ASN A 147 -13.19 4.81 -10.98
N LEU A 148 -14.13 3.96 -10.55
CA LEU A 148 -14.95 3.15 -11.44
C LEU A 148 -16.32 3.82 -11.55
N GLY A 149 -16.39 4.96 -12.22
CA GLY A 149 -17.64 5.67 -12.47
C GLY A 149 -18.69 4.69 -12.99
N GLY A 150 -19.95 4.82 -12.54
CA GLY A 150 -21.06 3.94 -12.96
C GLY A 150 -21.17 3.75 -14.47
N GLY A 151 -20.60 4.69 -15.27
CA GLY A 151 -20.46 4.58 -16.72
C GLY A 151 -19.61 3.39 -17.18
N ILE A 152 -18.53 3.04 -16.48
CA ILE A 152 -17.69 1.87 -16.84
C ILE A 152 -18.45 0.57 -16.56
N VAL A 153 -19.18 0.48 -15.46
CA VAL A 153 -20.00 -0.69 -15.14
C VAL A 153 -21.11 -0.86 -16.16
N ILE A 154 -21.82 0.21 -16.54
CA ILE A 154 -22.84 0.20 -17.59
C ILE A 154 -22.24 -0.21 -18.93
N PHE A 155 -21.07 0.34 -19.29
CA PHE A 155 -20.36 -0.04 -20.52
C PHE A 155 -20.00 -1.53 -20.56
N LEU A 156 -19.45 -2.08 -19.46
CA LEU A 156 -19.12 -3.50 -19.38
C LEU A 156 -20.37 -4.40 -19.49
N LEU A 157 -21.47 -4.01 -18.84
CA LEU A 157 -22.75 -4.72 -18.96
C LEU A 157 -23.29 -4.67 -20.40
N ALA A 158 -23.20 -3.54 -21.08
CA ALA A 158 -23.59 -3.38 -22.47
C ALA A 158 -22.75 -4.28 -23.41
N VAL A 159 -21.43 -4.36 -23.19
CA VAL A 159 -20.54 -5.25 -23.96
C VAL A 159 -20.90 -6.73 -23.74
N VAL A 160 -21.16 -7.16 -22.50
CA VAL A 160 -21.58 -8.55 -22.21
C VAL A 160 -22.93 -8.85 -22.89
N LEU A 161 -23.88 -7.93 -22.83
CA LEU A 161 -25.17 -8.08 -23.50
C LEU A 161 -25.00 -8.18 -25.03
N ALA A 162 -24.18 -7.33 -25.63
CA ALA A 162 -23.92 -7.37 -27.07
C ALA A 162 -23.27 -8.70 -27.50
N LEU A 163 -22.32 -9.23 -26.72
CA LEU A 163 -21.70 -10.53 -26.97
C LEU A 163 -22.70 -11.69 -26.85
N THR A 164 -23.57 -11.68 -25.85
CA THR A 164 -24.61 -12.71 -25.68
C THR A 164 -25.60 -12.69 -26.82
N VAL A 165 -26.06 -11.52 -27.26
CA VAL A 165 -26.93 -11.35 -28.44
C VAL A 165 -26.23 -11.86 -29.70
N PHE A 166 -24.97 -11.47 -29.92
CA PHE A 166 -24.19 -11.93 -31.06
C PHE A 166 -24.08 -13.47 -31.12
N VAL A 167 -23.74 -14.10 -30.00
CA VAL A 167 -23.69 -15.59 -29.91
C VAL A 167 -25.05 -16.19 -30.17
N ALA A 168 -26.13 -15.61 -29.65
CA ALA A 168 -27.50 -16.10 -29.88
C ALA A 168 -27.88 -16.02 -31.38
N ILE A 169 -27.56 -14.92 -32.06
CA ILE A 169 -27.80 -14.75 -33.51
C ILE A 169 -27.02 -15.79 -34.30
N LYS A 170 -25.73 -15.97 -34.02
CA LYS A 170 -24.89 -16.97 -34.69
C LYS A 170 -25.41 -18.40 -34.48
N LYS A 171 -25.86 -18.72 -33.30
CA LYS A 171 -26.47 -20.01 -32.97
C LYS A 171 -27.80 -20.24 -33.72
N TYR A 172 -28.62 -19.16 -33.83
CA TYR A 172 -29.88 -19.18 -34.57
C TYR A 172 -29.65 -19.38 -36.09
N GLU A 173 -28.70 -18.64 -36.70
CA GLU A 173 -28.31 -18.81 -38.10
C GLU A 173 -27.82 -20.24 -38.39
N HIS A 174 -26.97 -20.77 -37.52
CA HIS A 174 -26.48 -22.15 -37.65
C HIS A 174 -27.63 -23.17 -37.58
N TYR A 175 -28.59 -22.99 -36.69
CA TYR A 175 -29.77 -23.82 -36.57
C TYR A 175 -30.66 -23.73 -37.83
N LYS A 176 -30.87 -22.52 -38.35
CA LYS A 176 -31.62 -22.26 -39.59
C LYS A 176 -30.98 -22.95 -40.79
N HIS A 177 -29.66 -22.85 -40.97
CA HIS A 177 -28.92 -23.53 -42.03
C HIS A 177 -29.04 -25.06 -41.92
N ARG A 178 -28.91 -25.65 -40.75
CA ARG A 178 -29.10 -27.09 -40.53
C ARG A 178 -30.51 -27.55 -40.87
N ARG A 179 -31.53 -26.75 -40.58
CA ARG A 179 -32.94 -27.09 -40.90
C ARG A 179 -33.19 -27.03 -42.41
N LEU A 180 -32.65 -26.08 -43.11
CA LEU A 180 -32.76 -25.97 -44.58
C LEU A 180 -32.04 -27.11 -45.30
N SER A 181 -30.84 -27.47 -44.92
CA SER A 181 -30.09 -28.59 -45.50
C SER A 181 -30.78 -29.92 -45.27
N ARG A 182 -31.43 -30.16 -44.11
CA ARG A 182 -32.25 -31.37 -43.88
C ARG A 182 -33.49 -31.39 -44.77
N LYS A 183 -34.11 -30.24 -45.05
CA LYS A 183 -35.29 -30.12 -45.91
C LYS A 183 -34.92 -30.39 -47.39
N HIS A 184 -33.77 -29.91 -47.87
CA HIS A 184 -33.25 -30.22 -49.21
C HIS A 184 -32.91 -31.69 -49.38
N ARG A 185 -32.24 -32.32 -48.43
CA ARG A 185 -31.93 -33.74 -48.45
C ARG A 185 -33.18 -34.62 -48.53
N ARG A 186 -34.25 -34.30 -47.81
CA ARG A 186 -35.53 -35.01 -47.87
C ARG A 186 -36.22 -34.88 -49.23
N ARG A 187 -36.14 -33.73 -49.90
CA ARG A 187 -36.71 -33.52 -51.25
C ARG A 187 -35.98 -34.29 -52.35
N HIS A 188 -34.65 -34.43 -52.25
CA HIS A 188 -33.85 -35.22 -53.15
C HIS A 188 -34.17 -36.72 -53.06
N VAL A 189 -34.29 -37.24 -51.83
CA VAL A 189 -34.60 -38.68 -51.63
C VAL A 189 -35.97 -39.06 -52.19
N VAL A 190 -36.96 -38.15 -52.13
CA VAL A 190 -38.31 -38.42 -52.70
C VAL A 190 -38.31 -38.32 -54.20
N LYS A 191 -37.46 -37.55 -54.89
CA LYS A 191 -37.34 -37.47 -56.33
C LYS A 191 -36.65 -38.69 -56.97
N VAL A 192 -35.77 -39.38 -56.23
CA VAL A 192 -35.02 -40.57 -56.73
C VAL A 192 -35.84 -41.86 -56.60
N LYS A 193 -36.94 -41.86 -55.84
CA LYS A 193 -37.85 -43.00 -55.65
C LYS A 193 -39.09 -42.97 -56.53
N ARG A 194 -39.19 -42.08 -57.52
CA ARG A 194 -40.13 -42.03 -58.59
C ARG A 194 -39.40 -42.28 -59.89
#